data_8b8db84ff694ad658c5efae79dd530cd
#
_entry.id   8b8db84ff694ad658c5efae79dd530cd
#
_cell.length_a   1.000
_cell.length_b   1.000
_cell.length_c   1.000
_cell.angle_alpha   90.00
_cell.angle_beta   90.00
_cell.angle_gamma   90.00
#
_symmetry.space_group_name_H-M   'P 1'
#
loop_
_entity.id
_entity.type
_entity.pdbx_description
1 polymer ?
#
loop_
_entity_poly.entity_id
_entity_poly.type
_entity_poly.pdbx_seq_one_letter_code
_entity_poly.pdbx_strand_id
1 'polypeptide(L)'
;MNGLRRLWWVALAVAAVVMLAACSGSGSSTPVKSLQAAASASTPADEQAAAGPLVGDPDLISGEQSCVAAEANAPWYPTIAAFEVHDSNRTHLYDCAHFLGSMSGSNQVFAYSSQQDYPTPYNIVDHGPNELFIYGGGYGDNPAASGSFVARVEPGTFNQVWRRVLINTHATGEWDYPGVLNVAADGSLVVIYGYHIAKLDPATGDVLAQATLPTGASAPRDTSYNGYDALPDGTIIAKTVNREKGCAEQGFSAFLNCPHPAQVPPSVMVAINPKTLKVLAQITLPEMIGGRITTTTYQGKNMIYLPGATKLYRYTYQHHSFAPDHTWGPVPYLKSGQTAASAMAVIGGYVVAMTNGGAPTPTPMSVVAVSQADATKVANHQPFASSGAKQSFIPSMVTVDPQNHRIYVMDAGAGKLAGVNLQNGKLSLAWTQDQTTLSFTTLIGPKNQRVLIGTNIPVKVFQGLKRYTTEQVIWRNAQTGKELASSSQFPKMTQGILVTPGYAGLQYFLTSDGHIIALQVTPKQ
;
A
#
# COMPACT_ATOMS: atom_id res chain seq x y z
N MET A 1 -11.47 -34.15 5.79
CA MET A 1 -10.79 -32.86 6.01
C MET A 1 -9.93 -32.38 4.83
N ASN A 2 -9.65 -33.22 3.83
CA ASN A 2 -8.82 -32.84 2.67
C ASN A 2 -9.58 -32.19 1.50
N GLY A 3 -10.89 -32.21 1.49
CA GLY A 3 -11.69 -31.64 0.38
C GLY A 3 -11.91 -30.13 0.45
N LEU A 4 -12.04 -29.56 1.65
CA LEU A 4 -12.25 -28.12 1.81
C LEU A 4 -10.99 -27.27 1.49
N ARG A 5 -9.79 -27.79 1.75
CA ARG A 5 -8.55 -27.08 1.43
C ARG A 5 -8.34 -26.86 -0.07
N ARG A 6 -8.79 -27.78 -0.93
CA ARG A 6 -8.64 -27.68 -2.40
C ARG A 6 -9.53 -26.58 -3.02
N LEU A 7 -10.70 -26.30 -2.44
CA LEU A 7 -11.63 -25.30 -2.97
C LEU A 7 -11.13 -23.84 -2.78
N TRP A 8 -10.32 -23.57 -1.75
CA TRP A 8 -9.88 -22.22 -1.41
C TRP A 8 -8.75 -21.70 -2.31
N TRP A 9 -7.85 -22.59 -2.71
CA TRP A 9 -6.74 -22.22 -3.61
C TRP A 9 -7.20 -22.08 -5.06
N VAL A 10 -8.21 -22.81 -5.46
CA VAL A 10 -8.86 -22.66 -6.79
C VAL A 10 -9.53 -21.28 -6.89
N ALA A 11 -10.08 -20.75 -5.81
CA ALA A 11 -10.66 -19.40 -5.80
C ALA A 11 -9.60 -18.29 -5.99
N LEU A 12 -8.41 -18.45 -5.39
CA LEU A 12 -7.28 -17.55 -5.65
C LEU A 12 -6.76 -17.68 -7.10
N ALA A 13 -6.61 -18.90 -7.61
CA ALA A 13 -6.10 -19.13 -8.95
C ALA A 13 -7.05 -18.64 -10.06
N VAL A 14 -8.37 -18.80 -9.89
CA VAL A 14 -9.37 -18.35 -10.89
C VAL A 14 -9.55 -16.82 -10.87
N ALA A 15 -9.46 -16.19 -9.70
CA ALA A 15 -9.43 -14.72 -9.61
C ALA A 15 -8.26 -14.11 -10.40
N ALA A 16 -7.21 -14.84 -10.48
CA ALA A 16 -5.94 -14.49 -11.08
C ALA A 16 -5.92 -14.51 -12.61
N VAL A 17 -6.58 -15.47 -13.24
CA VAL A 17 -6.65 -15.57 -14.71
C VAL A 17 -7.25 -14.30 -15.32
N VAL A 18 -8.08 -13.60 -14.58
CA VAL A 18 -8.73 -12.36 -15.01
C VAL A 18 -7.78 -11.15 -14.99
N MET A 19 -6.73 -11.17 -14.12
CA MET A 19 -5.73 -10.10 -14.08
C MET A 19 -4.54 -10.32 -15.03
N LEU A 20 -4.27 -11.55 -15.44
CA LEU A 20 -3.19 -11.88 -16.38
C LEU A 20 -3.30 -11.18 -17.74
N ALA A 21 -4.51 -10.82 -18.16
CA ALA A 21 -4.69 -9.97 -19.33
C ALA A 21 -4.11 -8.54 -19.13
N ALA A 22 -3.73 -8.16 -17.91
CA ALA A 22 -3.21 -6.83 -17.62
C ALA A 22 -1.67 -6.72 -17.60
N CYS A 23 -0.93 -7.84 -17.44
CA CYS A 23 0.52 -7.79 -17.23
C CYS A 23 1.39 -8.57 -18.23
N SER A 24 0.85 -9.48 -19.05
CA SER A 24 1.65 -10.23 -20.04
C SER A 24 1.58 -9.56 -21.42
N GLY A 25 2.50 -8.69 -21.71
CA GLY A 25 2.83 -8.23 -23.06
C GLY A 25 3.99 -9.04 -23.59
N SER A 26 3.75 -10.13 -24.34
CA SER A 26 4.78 -10.77 -25.13
C SER A 26 5.21 -9.80 -26.25
N GLY A 27 6.38 -9.20 -26.08
CA GLY A 27 6.96 -8.31 -27.08
C GLY A 27 7.53 -9.09 -28.25
N SER A 28 6.97 -8.94 -29.43
CA SER A 28 7.72 -9.07 -30.66
C SER A 28 8.39 -7.73 -30.93
N SER A 29 9.70 -7.75 -31.07
CA SER A 29 10.52 -6.60 -31.39
C SER A 29 10.24 -6.11 -32.82
N THR A 30 9.51 -5.01 -32.93
CA THR A 30 9.55 -4.11 -34.09
C THR A 30 9.90 -2.70 -33.61
N PRO A 31 10.73 -1.94 -34.32
CA PRO A 31 11.22 -0.66 -33.85
C PRO A 31 10.07 0.34 -33.73
N VAL A 32 9.95 0.94 -32.57
CA VAL A 32 8.96 1.98 -32.27
C VAL A 32 9.29 3.23 -33.07
N LYS A 33 8.54 3.47 -34.13
CA LYS A 33 8.42 4.81 -34.70
C LYS A 33 7.72 5.69 -33.69
N SER A 34 8.24 6.87 -33.47
CA SER A 34 7.72 7.92 -32.62
C SER A 34 6.20 8.04 -32.69
N LEU A 35 5.50 7.74 -31.60
CA LEU A 35 4.08 8.01 -31.42
C LEU A 35 3.87 9.50 -31.10
N GLN A 36 4.03 10.31 -32.10
CA GLN A 36 3.66 11.73 -32.10
C GLN A 36 2.48 11.95 -33.06
N ALA A 37 1.41 11.16 -32.98
CA ALA A 37 0.14 11.46 -33.66
C ALA A 37 -0.93 10.43 -33.29
N ALA A 38 -1.65 10.64 -32.19
CA ALA A 38 -3.05 10.26 -32.03
C ALA A 38 -3.61 10.86 -30.71
N ALA A 39 -3.59 12.17 -30.61
CA ALA A 39 -4.35 12.90 -29.60
C ALA A 39 -5.39 13.76 -30.30
N SER A 40 -6.53 13.14 -30.59
CA SER A 40 -7.77 13.86 -30.87
C SER A 40 -8.92 13.08 -30.23
N ALA A 41 -8.94 13.09 -28.89
CA ALA A 41 -10.16 12.89 -28.13
C ALA A 41 -10.27 14.15 -27.27
N SER A 42 -11.40 14.83 -27.38
CA SER A 42 -11.74 16.08 -26.69
C SER A 42 -11.28 16.08 -25.25
N THR A 43 -10.25 16.88 -24.94
CA THR A 43 -9.82 17.25 -23.61
C THR A 43 -10.96 17.99 -22.92
N PRO A 44 -11.30 17.66 -21.66
CA PRO A 44 -12.09 18.59 -20.84
C PRO A 44 -11.26 19.87 -20.67
N ALA A 45 -11.89 21.02 -20.87
CA ALA A 45 -11.27 22.34 -21.06
C ALA A 45 -10.64 22.97 -19.82
N ASP A 46 -10.18 22.23 -18.80
CA ASP A 46 -9.76 22.77 -17.52
C ASP A 46 -8.40 22.27 -17.00
N GLU A 47 -7.56 21.67 -17.85
CA GLU A 47 -6.27 21.18 -17.41
C GLU A 47 -5.13 22.01 -17.96
N GLN A 48 -4.47 22.73 -17.06
CA GLN A 48 -3.20 23.37 -17.32
C GLN A 48 -2.09 22.43 -16.85
N ALA A 49 -1.48 21.68 -17.78
CA ALA A 49 -0.19 21.05 -17.50
C ALA A 49 0.77 22.15 -17.01
N ALA A 50 1.41 21.95 -15.86
CA ALA A 50 2.38 22.91 -15.36
C ALA A 50 3.50 23.08 -16.41
N ALA A 51 3.85 24.30 -16.73
CA ALA A 51 4.92 24.60 -17.67
C ALA A 51 6.32 24.23 -17.13
N GLY A 52 6.40 23.71 -15.89
CA GLY A 52 7.65 23.34 -15.20
C GLY A 52 7.39 22.65 -13.86
N PRO A 53 8.45 22.40 -13.07
CA PRO A 53 8.38 21.77 -11.77
C PRO A 53 7.40 22.46 -10.81
N LEU A 54 6.67 21.67 -10.02
CA LEU A 54 5.77 22.18 -8.99
C LEU A 54 6.55 22.43 -7.70
N VAL A 55 6.29 23.56 -7.07
CA VAL A 55 6.96 23.95 -5.81
C VAL A 55 6.03 23.90 -4.59
N GLY A 56 4.71 23.76 -4.81
CA GLY A 56 3.72 23.85 -3.75
C GLY A 56 3.62 25.25 -3.14
N ASP A 57 3.26 25.30 -1.86
CA ASP A 57 3.25 26.53 -1.07
C ASP A 57 4.38 26.50 -0.01
N PRO A 58 5.51 27.18 -0.25
CA PRO A 58 6.66 27.16 0.66
C PRO A 58 6.36 27.72 2.06
N ASP A 59 5.35 28.57 2.20
CA ASP A 59 5.00 29.19 3.49
C ASP A 59 4.45 28.17 4.49
N LEU A 60 3.98 27.00 4.02
CA LEU A 60 3.52 25.92 4.87
C LEU A 60 4.63 25.12 5.52
N ILE A 61 5.83 25.07 4.92
CA ILE A 61 6.91 24.13 5.30
C ILE A 61 7.26 24.21 6.79
N SER A 62 7.42 25.42 7.33
CA SER A 62 7.78 25.58 8.75
C SER A 62 6.68 25.07 9.70
N GLY A 63 5.41 25.27 9.32
CA GLY A 63 4.25 24.75 10.05
C GLY A 63 4.17 23.22 9.97
N GLU A 64 4.37 22.65 8.80
CA GLU A 64 4.40 21.21 8.58
C GLU A 64 5.54 20.54 9.37
N GLN A 65 6.75 21.10 9.35
CA GLN A 65 7.87 20.60 10.16
C GLN A 65 7.58 20.66 11.68
N SER A 66 6.94 21.74 12.13
CA SER A 66 6.53 21.87 13.54
C SER A 66 5.45 20.86 13.91
N CYS A 67 4.51 20.60 13.00
CA CYS A 67 3.45 19.62 13.17
C CYS A 67 4.03 18.20 13.31
N VAL A 68 4.85 17.75 12.36
CA VAL A 68 5.42 16.38 12.41
C VAL A 68 6.36 16.18 13.58
N ALA A 69 7.05 17.23 14.03
CA ALA A 69 7.88 17.18 15.23
C ALA A 69 7.05 17.03 16.53
N ALA A 70 5.80 17.52 16.51
CA ALA A 70 4.87 17.38 17.65
C ALA A 70 4.13 16.03 17.62
N GLU A 71 3.99 15.40 16.47
CA GLU A 71 3.48 14.03 16.36
C GLU A 71 4.54 13.08 16.94
N ALA A 72 4.23 12.41 18.04
CA ALA A 72 5.11 11.40 18.62
C ALA A 72 5.08 10.11 17.75
N ASN A 73 5.58 10.19 16.52
CA ASN A 73 5.57 9.10 15.53
C ASN A 73 6.70 8.08 15.73
N ALA A 74 7.14 7.85 16.99
CA ALA A 74 7.99 6.68 17.21
C ALA A 74 7.28 5.42 16.64
N PRO A 75 7.95 4.60 15.87
CA PRO A 75 9.41 4.49 15.66
C PRO A 75 9.92 5.15 14.37
N TRP A 76 9.15 6.03 13.78
CA TRP A 76 9.43 6.61 12.47
C TRP A 76 10.07 8.00 12.60
N TYR A 77 10.82 8.41 11.58
CA TYR A 77 11.40 9.74 11.50
C TYR A 77 10.30 10.82 11.46
N PRO A 78 10.44 11.96 12.17
CA PRO A 78 9.43 13.01 12.18
C PRO A 78 9.40 13.79 10.86
N THR A 79 8.68 13.26 9.89
CA THR A 79 8.44 13.84 8.57
C THR A 79 7.05 13.46 8.06
N ILE A 80 6.58 14.04 6.96
CA ILE A 80 5.22 13.78 6.47
C ILE A 80 5.03 12.31 6.09
N ALA A 81 5.96 11.73 5.32
CA ALA A 81 5.84 10.38 4.80
C ALA A 81 7.07 9.52 5.12
N ALA A 82 7.32 9.24 6.40
CA ALA A 82 8.41 8.36 6.82
C ALA A 82 8.13 6.87 6.60
N PHE A 83 6.87 6.48 6.58
CA PHE A 83 6.42 5.09 6.49
C PHE A 83 5.42 4.90 5.35
N GLU A 84 5.44 3.72 4.74
CA GLU A 84 4.61 3.36 3.56
C GLU A 84 3.15 3.83 3.66
N VAL A 85 2.57 3.80 4.85
CA VAL A 85 1.17 4.13 5.10
C VAL A 85 0.99 5.02 6.35
N HIS A 86 1.93 5.92 6.59
CA HIS A 86 2.03 6.91 7.64
C HIS A 86 2.52 6.38 8.98
N ASP A 87 1.84 5.42 9.62
CA ASP A 87 2.15 4.94 10.98
C ASP A 87 1.99 3.42 11.13
N SER A 88 2.49 2.88 12.23
CA SER A 88 2.41 1.45 12.56
C SER A 88 0.99 0.93 12.78
N ASN A 89 0.03 1.80 13.10
CA ASN A 89 -1.39 1.45 13.16
C ASN A 89 -2.04 1.34 11.76
N ARG A 90 -1.29 1.69 10.70
CA ARG A 90 -1.71 1.71 9.29
C ARG A 90 -2.95 2.57 9.07
N THR A 91 -2.93 3.79 9.61
CA THR A 91 -4.06 4.71 9.50
C THR A 91 -4.22 5.29 8.10
N HIS A 92 -3.14 5.45 7.35
CA HIS A 92 -3.06 6.21 6.10
C HIS A 92 -3.44 7.69 6.29
N LEU A 93 -3.34 8.20 7.51
CA LEU A 93 -3.71 9.55 7.89
C LEU A 93 -2.47 10.40 8.11
N TYR A 94 -2.30 11.40 7.28
CA TYR A 94 -1.21 12.37 7.30
C TYR A 94 -1.74 13.72 7.78
N ASP A 95 -1.87 13.87 9.11
CA ASP A 95 -2.45 15.04 9.76
C ASP A 95 -1.77 16.35 9.38
N CYS A 96 -0.45 16.30 9.20
CA CYS A 96 0.41 17.45 8.95
C CYS A 96 0.51 17.83 7.47
N ALA A 97 0.02 16.98 6.56
CA ALA A 97 -0.01 17.30 5.13
C ALA A 97 -1.17 18.24 4.80
N HIS A 98 -0.98 19.14 3.84
CA HIS A 98 -1.95 20.16 3.49
C HIS A 98 -2.64 19.92 2.14
N PHE A 99 -3.90 20.32 2.04
CA PHE A 99 -4.63 20.45 0.80
C PHE A 99 -4.72 21.94 0.43
N LEU A 100 -4.10 22.33 -0.68
CA LEU A 100 -4.04 23.74 -1.08
C LEU A 100 -5.32 24.23 -1.77
N GLY A 101 -6.21 23.30 -2.13
CA GLY A 101 -7.48 23.62 -2.78
C GLY A 101 -8.53 24.14 -1.81
N SER A 102 -9.63 24.63 -2.38
CA SER A 102 -10.82 25.04 -1.61
C SER A 102 -11.65 23.83 -1.19
N MET A 103 -12.06 23.78 0.08
CA MET A 103 -12.98 22.78 0.62
C MET A 103 -14.42 22.91 0.09
N SER A 104 -14.76 24.00 -0.56
CA SER A 104 -16.05 24.20 -1.22
C SER A 104 -16.15 23.48 -2.58
N GLY A 105 -15.04 23.05 -3.16
CA GLY A 105 -14.88 22.59 -4.54
C GLY A 105 -14.43 23.75 -5.44
N SER A 106 -14.52 23.61 -6.75
CA SER A 106 -14.02 24.61 -7.70
C SER A 106 -12.49 24.75 -7.63
N ASN A 107 -11.82 23.62 -7.81
CA ASN A 107 -10.36 23.53 -7.81
C ASN A 107 -9.83 23.15 -9.19
N GLN A 108 -8.57 23.45 -9.43
CA GLN A 108 -7.78 22.97 -10.56
C GLN A 108 -6.62 22.14 -10.05
N VAL A 109 -6.15 21.20 -10.89
CA VAL A 109 -5.06 20.30 -10.60
C VAL A 109 -3.92 20.57 -11.57
N PHE A 110 -2.72 20.81 -11.04
CA PHE A 110 -1.48 20.88 -11.79
C PHE A 110 -0.71 19.58 -11.62
N ALA A 111 -0.03 19.16 -12.68
CA ALA A 111 0.79 17.96 -12.67
C ALA A 111 2.15 18.22 -13.34
N TYR A 112 3.20 17.61 -12.80
CA TYR A 112 4.53 17.61 -13.39
C TYR A 112 5.13 16.21 -13.30
N SER A 113 5.61 15.67 -14.42
CA SER A 113 6.16 14.31 -14.51
C SER A 113 7.69 14.33 -14.49
N SER A 114 8.30 13.34 -13.84
CA SER A 114 9.75 13.12 -13.90
C SER A 114 10.20 12.90 -15.36
N GLN A 115 11.42 13.39 -15.66
CA GLN A 115 12.05 13.18 -16.97
C GLN A 115 12.82 11.85 -17.04
N GLN A 116 13.12 11.25 -15.89
CA GLN A 116 13.81 9.97 -15.77
C GLN A 116 12.85 8.84 -15.46
N ASP A 117 13.16 7.65 -15.95
CA ASP A 117 12.42 6.43 -15.69
C ASP A 117 12.92 5.75 -14.41
N TYR A 118 11.96 5.34 -13.59
CA TYR A 118 12.15 4.53 -12.40
C TYR A 118 11.41 3.20 -12.58
N PRO A 119 12.11 2.12 -13.01
CA PRO A 119 11.43 0.86 -13.34
C PRO A 119 10.59 0.34 -12.18
N THR A 120 9.29 0.10 -12.44
CA THR A 120 8.33 -0.40 -11.45
C THR A 120 8.46 0.28 -10.07
N PRO A 121 8.28 1.60 -9.97
CA PRO A 121 8.38 2.30 -8.70
C PRO A 121 7.25 1.81 -7.78
N TYR A 122 7.53 1.65 -6.49
CA TYR A 122 6.58 1.05 -5.56
C TYR A 122 6.14 2.00 -4.44
N ASN A 123 7.07 2.56 -3.65
CA ASN A 123 6.68 3.54 -2.65
C ASN A 123 7.65 4.73 -2.57
N ILE A 124 7.11 5.83 -2.08
CA ILE A 124 7.83 7.08 -1.81
C ILE A 124 7.84 7.31 -0.32
N VAL A 125 8.97 7.80 0.19
CA VAL A 125 9.10 8.40 1.52
C VAL A 125 9.87 9.70 1.42
N ASP A 126 9.67 10.61 2.38
CA ASP A 126 10.46 11.82 2.52
C ASP A 126 11.29 11.81 3.83
N HIS A 127 12.34 12.62 3.87
CA HIS A 127 13.18 12.84 5.05
C HIS A 127 13.24 14.33 5.40
N GLY A 128 12.25 15.08 4.91
CA GLY A 128 12.13 16.52 5.04
C GLY A 128 11.76 17.16 3.70
N PRO A 129 11.58 18.49 3.67
CA PRO A 129 11.02 19.19 2.51
C PRO A 129 11.88 19.13 1.25
N ASN A 130 13.17 18.79 1.36
CA ASN A 130 14.11 18.76 0.24
C ASN A 130 14.62 17.36 -0.13
N GLU A 131 14.06 16.31 0.45
CA GLU A 131 14.56 14.95 0.30
C GLU A 131 13.43 13.98 0.07
N LEU A 132 13.35 13.47 -1.14
CA LEU A 132 12.36 12.47 -1.56
C LEU A 132 13.06 11.19 -1.98
N PHE A 133 12.60 10.05 -1.51
CA PHE A 133 13.18 8.74 -1.81
C PHE A 133 12.15 7.83 -2.44
N ILE A 134 12.59 7.08 -3.46
CA ILE A 134 11.76 6.16 -4.22
C ILE A 134 12.34 4.76 -4.07
N TYR A 135 11.48 3.80 -3.76
CA TYR A 135 11.78 2.39 -3.85
C TYR A 135 11.04 1.77 -5.03
N GLY A 136 11.69 0.89 -5.76
CA GLY A 136 11.08 0.19 -6.88
C GLY A 136 11.87 -1.00 -7.36
N GLY A 137 11.46 -1.58 -8.47
CA GLY A 137 12.16 -2.65 -9.17
C GLY A 137 11.75 -4.07 -8.81
N GLY A 138 10.90 -4.27 -7.80
CA GLY A 138 10.52 -5.61 -7.30
C GLY A 138 9.55 -6.42 -8.18
N TYR A 139 9.08 -5.88 -9.31
CA TYR A 139 8.12 -6.56 -10.20
C TYR A 139 8.67 -6.92 -11.57
N GLY A 140 9.94 -6.63 -11.83
CA GLY A 140 10.43 -6.60 -13.19
C GLY A 140 10.56 -7.97 -13.85
N ASP A 141 9.75 -8.22 -14.88
CA ASP A 141 9.99 -9.28 -15.86
C ASP A 141 11.06 -8.86 -16.89
N ASN A 142 11.33 -7.57 -16.99
CA ASN A 142 12.38 -7.01 -17.84
C ASN A 142 13.74 -7.12 -17.14
N PRO A 143 14.75 -7.80 -17.73
CA PRO A 143 16.08 -7.90 -17.13
C PRO A 143 16.73 -6.58 -16.74
N ALA A 144 16.48 -5.50 -17.51
CA ALA A 144 16.99 -4.16 -17.22
C ALA A 144 16.27 -3.47 -16.05
N ALA A 145 15.05 -3.94 -15.69
CA ALA A 145 14.21 -3.40 -14.64
C ALA A 145 14.02 -4.39 -13.47
N SER A 146 14.69 -5.54 -13.52
CA SER A 146 14.56 -6.59 -12.50
C SER A 146 15.39 -6.28 -11.28
N GLY A 147 14.75 -6.29 -10.13
CA GLY A 147 15.39 -6.14 -8.84
C GLY A 147 15.14 -4.78 -8.18
N SER A 148 15.41 -4.75 -6.90
CA SER A 148 15.10 -3.60 -6.06
C SER A 148 16.16 -2.51 -6.14
N PHE A 149 15.71 -1.27 -6.12
CA PHE A 149 16.56 -0.09 -5.99
C PHE A 149 15.95 0.93 -5.03
N VAL A 150 16.80 1.82 -4.52
CA VAL A 150 16.42 3.07 -3.86
C VAL A 150 17.05 4.23 -4.61
N ALA A 151 16.31 5.29 -4.82
CA ALA A 151 16.81 6.53 -5.43
C ALA A 151 16.41 7.74 -4.58
N ARG A 152 17.31 8.72 -4.43
CA ARG A 152 16.99 10.04 -3.91
C ARG A 152 16.77 10.99 -5.08
N VAL A 153 15.69 11.75 -5.01
CA VAL A 153 15.35 12.80 -5.97
C VAL A 153 15.06 14.11 -5.25
N GLU A 154 15.21 15.21 -5.95
CA GLU A 154 14.74 16.51 -5.48
C GLU A 154 13.22 16.59 -5.64
N PRO A 155 12.46 16.98 -4.60
CA PRO A 155 11.03 17.24 -4.73
C PRO A 155 10.76 18.31 -5.80
N GLY A 156 9.70 18.15 -6.57
CA GLY A 156 9.27 19.09 -7.60
C GLY A 156 10.00 18.97 -8.93
N THR A 157 11.32 18.90 -8.98
CA THR A 157 12.08 18.72 -10.22
C THR A 157 12.27 17.25 -10.59
N PHE A 158 12.32 16.37 -9.60
CA PHE A 158 12.69 14.96 -9.70
C PHE A 158 14.10 14.71 -10.25
N ASN A 159 15.01 15.69 -10.17
CA ASN A 159 16.41 15.46 -10.47
C ASN A 159 16.99 14.40 -9.55
N GLN A 160 17.55 13.34 -10.14
CA GLN A 160 18.13 12.25 -9.37
C GLN A 160 19.45 12.68 -8.73
N VAL A 161 19.52 12.60 -7.39
CA VAL A 161 20.74 12.89 -6.63
C VAL A 161 21.63 11.65 -6.60
N TRP A 162 21.05 10.49 -6.26
CA TRP A 162 21.74 9.20 -6.31
C TRP A 162 20.73 8.06 -6.54
N ARG A 163 21.24 6.91 -6.97
CA ARG A 163 20.47 5.66 -7.10
C ARG A 163 21.34 4.48 -6.66
N ARG A 164 20.82 3.66 -5.77
CA ARG A 164 21.43 2.44 -5.28
C ARG A 164 20.62 1.22 -5.74
N VAL A 165 21.21 0.38 -6.58
CA VAL A 165 20.65 -0.95 -6.91
C VAL A 165 21.04 -1.91 -5.79
N LEU A 166 20.07 -2.61 -5.23
CA LEU A 166 20.23 -3.51 -4.08
C LEU A 166 20.37 -4.97 -4.51
N ILE A 167 19.59 -5.38 -5.51
CA ILE A 167 19.59 -6.75 -6.04
C ILE A 167 19.27 -6.72 -7.53
N ASN A 168 19.80 -7.68 -8.26
CA ASN A 168 19.39 -7.97 -9.63
C ASN A 168 18.79 -9.38 -9.65
N THR A 169 17.46 -9.48 -9.62
CA THR A 169 16.74 -10.74 -9.55
C THR A 169 16.88 -11.59 -10.80
N HIS A 170 17.14 -10.97 -11.97
CA HIS A 170 17.45 -11.70 -13.19
C HIS A 170 18.78 -12.47 -13.09
N ALA A 171 19.79 -11.86 -12.46
CA ALA A 171 21.10 -12.49 -12.27
C ALA A 171 21.08 -13.55 -11.16
N THR A 172 20.36 -13.30 -10.05
CA THR A 172 20.34 -14.20 -8.89
C THR A 172 19.26 -15.28 -8.96
N GLY A 173 18.22 -15.07 -9.75
CA GLY A 173 17.03 -15.94 -9.81
C GLY A 173 16.18 -15.91 -8.54
N GLU A 174 16.40 -14.94 -7.66
CA GLU A 174 15.60 -14.74 -6.46
C GLU A 174 14.24 -14.12 -6.79
N TRP A 175 13.25 -14.48 -6.02
CA TRP A 175 11.94 -13.85 -6.11
C TRP A 175 11.93 -12.54 -5.30
N ASP A 176 11.70 -11.44 -5.99
CA ASP A 176 11.56 -10.14 -5.38
C ASP A 176 10.09 -9.69 -5.50
N TYR A 177 9.30 -10.04 -4.51
CA TYR A 177 7.98 -9.46 -4.29
C TYR A 177 8.19 -8.11 -3.61
N PRO A 178 7.39 -7.06 -3.93
CA PRO A 178 7.69 -5.73 -3.40
C PRO A 178 7.77 -5.72 -1.88
N GLY A 179 8.95 -5.34 -1.41
CA GLY A 179 9.16 -4.94 -0.04
C GLY A 179 8.68 -3.50 0.20
N VAL A 180 9.35 -2.78 1.06
CA VAL A 180 9.10 -1.36 1.32
C VAL A 180 10.37 -0.63 1.73
N LEU A 181 10.38 0.67 1.48
CA LEU A 181 11.34 1.64 2.01
C LEU A 181 10.65 2.50 3.05
N ASN A 182 11.27 2.68 4.21
CA ASN A 182 10.80 3.60 5.26
C ASN A 182 11.97 4.34 5.88
N VAL A 183 11.70 5.45 6.58
CA VAL A 183 12.70 6.23 7.31
C VAL A 183 12.59 5.92 8.79
N ALA A 184 13.61 5.28 9.35
CA ALA A 184 13.66 4.95 10.77
C ALA A 184 13.83 6.21 11.63
N ALA A 185 13.51 6.12 12.93
CA ALA A 185 13.57 7.26 13.86
C ALA A 185 14.95 7.96 13.92
N ASP A 186 16.03 7.25 13.58
CA ASP A 186 17.39 7.83 13.51
C ASP A 186 17.71 8.50 12.17
N GLY A 187 16.74 8.61 11.29
CA GLY A 187 16.86 9.24 9.96
C GLY A 187 17.44 8.34 8.88
N SER A 188 17.89 7.13 9.20
CA SER A 188 18.38 6.21 8.18
C SER A 188 17.26 5.63 7.35
N LEU A 189 17.54 5.34 6.08
CA LEU A 189 16.64 4.61 5.21
C LEU A 189 16.74 3.11 5.50
N VAL A 190 15.62 2.46 5.77
CA VAL A 190 15.55 1.01 5.94
C VAL A 190 14.69 0.42 4.84
N VAL A 191 15.24 -0.52 4.09
CA VAL A 191 14.57 -1.16 2.96
C VAL A 191 14.60 -2.67 3.11
N ILE A 192 13.43 -3.31 2.94
CA ILE A 192 13.30 -4.77 2.86
C ILE A 192 12.97 -5.16 1.41
N TYR A 193 13.65 -6.16 0.88
CA TYR A 193 13.53 -6.59 -0.52
C TYR A 193 13.95 -8.06 -0.66
N GLY A 194 13.21 -8.85 -1.43
CA GLY A 194 13.42 -10.29 -1.43
C GLY A 194 13.45 -10.84 0.00
N TYR A 195 14.44 -11.64 0.34
CA TYR A 195 14.72 -12.08 1.72
C TYR A 195 15.87 -11.28 2.38
N HIS A 196 16.06 -10.03 1.96
CA HIS A 196 17.13 -9.15 2.43
C HIS A 196 16.55 -7.92 3.14
N ILE A 197 17.36 -7.32 3.99
CA ILE A 197 17.14 -6.00 4.58
C ILE A 197 18.43 -5.19 4.52
N ALA A 198 18.32 -3.92 4.19
CA ALA A 198 19.44 -2.99 4.21
C ALA A 198 19.08 -1.68 4.90
N LYS A 199 20.10 -1.05 5.50
CA LYS A 199 20.08 0.28 6.07
C LYS A 199 20.99 1.17 5.24
N LEU A 200 20.47 2.30 4.75
CA LEU A 200 21.20 3.20 3.86
C LEU A 200 21.34 4.58 4.49
N ASP A 201 22.43 5.25 4.15
CA ASP A 201 22.64 6.67 4.39
C ASP A 201 21.74 7.50 3.45
N PRO A 202 20.84 8.36 3.95
CA PRO A 202 19.97 9.16 3.10
C PRO A 202 20.73 10.17 2.22
N ALA A 203 21.88 10.65 2.66
CA ALA A 203 22.65 11.63 1.90
C ALA A 203 23.37 11.03 0.69
N THR A 204 23.95 9.82 0.84
CA THR A 204 24.84 9.22 -0.16
C THR A 204 24.26 7.96 -0.82
N GLY A 205 23.28 7.31 -0.21
CA GLY A 205 22.78 6.00 -0.62
C GLY A 205 23.73 4.84 -0.28
N ASP A 206 24.76 5.08 0.53
CA ASP A 206 25.71 4.05 0.94
C ASP A 206 25.04 3.05 1.90
N VAL A 207 25.38 1.77 1.73
CA VAL A 207 24.88 0.70 2.59
C VAL A 207 25.61 0.76 3.93
N LEU A 208 24.92 1.20 4.98
CA LEU A 208 25.43 1.24 6.36
C LEU A 208 25.41 -0.14 7.02
N ALA A 209 24.40 -0.95 6.72
CA ALA A 209 24.26 -2.33 7.17
C ALA A 209 23.37 -3.10 6.20
N GLN A 210 23.62 -4.41 6.10
CA GLN A 210 22.81 -5.33 5.29
C GLN A 210 22.78 -6.71 5.93
N ALA A 211 21.67 -7.41 5.80
CA ALA A 211 21.52 -8.78 6.29
C ALA A 211 20.58 -9.58 5.40
N THR A 212 20.76 -10.91 5.42
CA THR A 212 19.78 -11.88 4.92
C THR A 212 18.87 -12.31 6.06
N LEU A 213 17.60 -12.52 5.74
CA LEU A 213 16.58 -12.87 6.71
C LEU A 213 16.18 -14.34 6.60
N PRO A 214 15.68 -14.95 7.69
CA PRO A 214 15.23 -16.34 7.70
C PRO A 214 14.12 -16.61 6.70
N THR A 215 14.21 -17.75 6.01
CA THR A 215 13.22 -18.18 5.00
C THR A 215 12.33 -19.34 5.48
N GLY A 216 12.61 -19.87 6.67
CA GLY A 216 11.89 -21.00 7.25
C GLY A 216 12.04 -22.27 6.41
N ALA A 217 10.91 -22.90 6.10
CA ALA A 217 10.87 -24.10 5.26
C ALA A 217 10.91 -23.80 3.75
N SER A 218 10.84 -22.53 3.34
CA SER A 218 10.94 -22.11 1.94
C SER A 218 12.42 -21.97 1.53
N ALA A 219 12.71 -22.18 0.25
CA ALA A 219 14.03 -21.88 -0.26
C ALA A 219 14.25 -20.36 -0.33
N PRO A 220 15.48 -19.86 -0.13
CA PRO A 220 15.77 -18.42 -0.22
C PRO A 220 15.26 -17.78 -1.51
N ARG A 221 15.50 -18.42 -2.65
CA ARG A 221 15.04 -17.93 -3.97
C ARG A 221 13.52 -17.89 -4.16
N ASP A 222 12.76 -18.57 -3.31
CA ASP A 222 11.30 -18.66 -3.37
C ASP A 222 10.63 -17.91 -2.20
N THR A 223 11.39 -17.08 -1.49
CA THR A 223 10.97 -16.32 -0.33
C THR A 223 11.18 -14.83 -0.57
N SER A 224 10.19 -14.02 -0.20
CA SER A 224 10.31 -12.57 -0.13
C SER A 224 9.62 -12.04 1.13
N TYR A 225 10.04 -10.88 1.60
CA TYR A 225 9.38 -10.14 2.67
C TYR A 225 8.57 -9.01 2.05
N ASN A 226 7.27 -9.03 2.21
CA ASN A 226 6.37 -8.04 1.58
C ASN A 226 6.16 -6.79 2.42
N GLY A 227 7.20 -6.31 3.06
CA GLY A 227 7.19 -5.15 3.92
C GLY A 227 7.41 -5.49 5.38
N TYR A 228 7.48 -4.46 6.19
CA TYR A 228 7.67 -4.57 7.64
C TYR A 228 6.88 -3.47 8.36
N ASP A 229 6.79 -3.61 9.66
CA ASP A 229 6.31 -2.62 10.59
C ASP A 229 7.29 -2.50 11.74
N ALA A 230 7.15 -1.53 12.62
CA ALA A 230 8.05 -1.38 13.76
C ALA A 230 7.29 -1.11 15.07
N LEU A 231 7.83 -1.64 16.14
CA LEU A 231 7.39 -1.40 17.50
C LEU A 231 7.88 -0.04 18.01
N PRO A 232 7.31 0.52 19.08
CA PRO A 232 7.71 1.85 19.58
C PRO A 232 9.19 2.01 19.93
N ASP A 233 9.89 0.92 20.25
CA ASP A 233 11.33 0.91 20.52
C ASP A 233 12.20 0.80 19.24
N GLY A 234 11.57 0.81 18.08
CA GLY A 234 12.19 0.66 16.76
C GLY A 234 12.43 -0.80 16.34
N THR A 235 12.12 -1.79 17.18
CA THR A 235 12.23 -3.20 16.77
C THR A 235 11.39 -3.45 15.52
N ILE A 236 12.03 -3.89 14.44
CA ILE A 236 11.38 -4.16 13.16
C ILE A 236 10.69 -5.52 13.23
N ILE A 237 9.42 -5.58 12.83
CA ILE A 237 8.65 -6.81 12.70
C ILE A 237 8.34 -7.02 11.23
N ALA A 238 8.80 -8.15 10.69
CA ALA A 238 8.62 -8.51 9.29
C ALA A 238 8.20 -9.98 9.15
N LYS A 239 7.61 -10.34 8.02
CA LYS A 239 7.26 -11.74 7.73
C LYS A 239 7.45 -12.07 6.27
N THR A 240 7.68 -13.35 6.00
CA THR A 240 7.79 -13.85 4.63
C THR A 240 6.42 -13.95 3.95
N VAL A 241 6.44 -13.72 2.65
CA VAL A 241 5.57 -14.37 1.67
C VAL A 241 6.41 -15.40 0.93
N ASN A 242 5.81 -16.51 0.53
CA ASN A 242 6.49 -17.59 -0.14
C ASN A 242 5.78 -17.94 -1.43
N ARG A 243 6.52 -18.26 -2.49
CA ARG A 243 5.99 -18.87 -3.70
C ARG A 243 6.25 -20.37 -3.70
N GLU A 244 5.66 -21.08 -4.63
CA GLU A 244 5.92 -22.50 -4.84
C GLU A 244 7.39 -22.74 -5.19
N LYS A 245 7.95 -23.80 -4.65
CA LYS A 245 9.36 -24.17 -4.87
C LYS A 245 9.67 -24.33 -6.37
N GLY A 246 10.65 -23.56 -6.83
CA GLY A 246 11.14 -23.62 -8.22
C GLY A 246 10.26 -22.93 -9.26
N CYS A 247 9.20 -22.22 -8.83
CA CYS A 247 8.42 -21.40 -9.72
C CYS A 247 9.27 -20.23 -10.25
N ALA A 248 9.25 -19.97 -11.56
CA ALA A 248 10.05 -18.93 -12.20
C ALA A 248 9.37 -17.55 -12.21
N GLU A 249 8.08 -17.49 -11.88
CA GLU A 249 7.30 -16.28 -11.91
C GLU A 249 7.81 -15.23 -10.90
N GLN A 250 7.88 -13.98 -11.31
CA GLN A 250 8.32 -12.86 -10.48
C GLN A 250 7.14 -12.01 -9.97
N GLY A 251 7.39 -11.19 -8.96
CA GLY A 251 6.40 -10.28 -8.40
C GLY A 251 5.11 -10.98 -8.00
N PHE A 252 4.00 -10.31 -8.23
CA PHE A 252 2.66 -10.79 -7.87
C PHE A 252 2.20 -11.98 -8.75
N SER A 253 2.72 -12.12 -9.96
CA SER A 253 2.36 -13.22 -10.86
C SER A 253 2.69 -14.60 -10.27
N ALA A 254 3.65 -14.68 -9.35
CA ALA A 254 3.95 -15.93 -8.64
C ALA A 254 2.76 -16.49 -7.84
N PHE A 255 1.89 -15.63 -7.29
CA PHE A 255 0.68 -16.10 -6.60
C PHE A 255 -0.40 -16.60 -7.55
N LEU A 256 -0.30 -16.26 -8.81
CA LEU A 256 -1.33 -16.49 -9.82
C LEU A 256 -1.00 -17.69 -10.71
N ASN A 257 0.26 -17.81 -11.08
CA ASN A 257 0.69 -18.68 -12.18
C ASN A 257 1.47 -19.90 -11.72
N CYS A 258 1.95 -19.93 -10.47
CA CYS A 258 2.59 -21.13 -9.94
C CYS A 258 1.56 -22.26 -9.78
N PRO A 259 1.82 -23.47 -10.31
CA PRO A 259 0.78 -24.50 -10.51
C PRO A 259 0.31 -25.20 -9.22
N HIS A 260 1.09 -25.16 -8.12
CA HIS A 260 0.77 -25.89 -6.90
C HIS A 260 0.76 -25.00 -5.65
N PRO A 261 -0.13 -23.99 -5.59
CA PRO A 261 -0.17 -23.03 -4.47
C PRO A 261 -0.42 -23.70 -3.10
N ALA A 262 -1.00 -24.91 -3.08
CA ALA A 262 -1.19 -25.68 -1.84
C ALA A 262 0.12 -26.23 -1.23
N GLN A 263 1.24 -26.17 -1.94
CA GLN A 263 2.55 -26.62 -1.49
C GLN A 263 3.43 -25.48 -0.97
N VAL A 264 2.88 -24.26 -0.91
CA VAL A 264 3.62 -23.09 -0.40
C VAL A 264 3.82 -23.24 1.12
N PRO A 265 5.06 -23.16 1.63
CA PRO A 265 5.31 -23.22 3.06
C PRO A 265 4.66 -22.08 3.85
N PRO A 266 4.35 -22.30 5.14
CA PRO A 266 3.90 -21.23 6.03
C PRO A 266 4.89 -20.07 6.11
N SER A 267 4.39 -18.87 6.38
CA SER A 267 5.21 -17.68 6.61
C SER A 267 6.06 -17.82 7.89
N VAL A 268 7.24 -17.19 7.88
CA VAL A 268 8.04 -16.95 9.08
C VAL A 268 7.93 -15.47 9.43
N MET A 269 7.66 -15.16 10.68
CA MET A 269 7.70 -13.82 11.23
C MET A 269 8.98 -13.65 12.06
N VAL A 270 9.64 -12.49 11.90
CA VAL A 270 10.90 -12.17 12.55
C VAL A 270 10.83 -10.83 13.27
N ALA A 271 11.55 -10.71 14.39
CA ALA A 271 11.88 -9.45 15.02
C ALA A 271 13.36 -9.13 14.74
N ILE A 272 13.66 -7.90 14.34
CA ILE A 272 14.98 -7.49 13.88
C ILE A 272 15.42 -6.26 14.67
N ASN A 273 16.67 -6.25 15.12
CA ASN A 273 17.27 -5.10 15.75
C ASN A 273 17.46 -3.95 14.74
N PRO A 274 16.91 -2.75 14.95
CA PRO A 274 16.94 -1.67 13.97
C PRO A 274 18.35 -1.08 13.74
N LYS A 275 19.27 -1.28 14.67
CA LYS A 275 20.64 -0.76 14.57
C LYS A 275 21.59 -1.72 13.88
N THR A 276 21.47 -3.03 14.18
CA THR A 276 22.42 -4.05 13.75
C THR A 276 21.88 -4.95 12.65
N LEU A 277 20.59 -4.87 12.35
CA LEU A 277 19.81 -5.74 11.46
C LEU A 277 19.88 -7.23 11.82
N LYS A 278 20.32 -7.57 13.03
CA LYS A 278 20.32 -8.94 13.55
C LYS A 278 18.92 -9.39 13.93
N VAL A 279 18.57 -10.62 13.57
CA VAL A 279 17.32 -11.24 14.01
C VAL A 279 17.39 -11.52 15.51
N LEU A 280 16.41 -11.00 16.24
CA LEU A 280 16.25 -11.14 17.70
C LEU A 280 15.37 -12.34 18.06
N ALA A 281 14.36 -12.61 17.22
CA ALA A 281 13.42 -13.71 17.39
C ALA A 281 12.81 -14.11 16.06
N GLN A 282 12.33 -15.34 15.97
CA GLN A 282 11.53 -15.82 14.84
C GLN A 282 10.45 -16.80 15.29
N ILE A 283 9.35 -16.86 14.52
CA ILE A 283 8.28 -17.85 14.71
C ILE A 283 7.71 -18.25 13.35
N THR A 284 7.38 -19.54 13.21
CA THR A 284 6.61 -20.02 12.06
C THR A 284 5.13 -19.78 12.28
N LEU A 285 4.47 -19.13 11.32
CA LEU A 285 3.03 -18.82 11.38
C LEU A 285 2.20 -20.06 11.00
N PRO A 286 0.90 -20.11 11.34
CA PRO A 286 0.06 -21.28 11.06
C PRO A 286 -0.16 -21.56 9.57
N GLU A 287 0.03 -20.55 8.71
CA GLU A 287 -0.18 -20.61 7.27
C GLU A 287 0.70 -19.57 6.54
N MET A 288 0.76 -19.63 5.22
CA MET A 288 1.31 -18.54 4.42
C MET A 288 0.33 -17.36 4.46
N ILE A 289 0.79 -16.23 4.97
CA ILE A 289 0.00 -15.01 5.11
C ILE A 289 0.45 -14.00 4.06
N GLY A 290 -0.41 -13.74 3.07
CA GLY A 290 -0.13 -12.78 2.00
C GLY A 290 -0.26 -11.33 2.45
N GLY A 291 -1.09 -11.05 3.47
CA GLY A 291 -1.32 -9.70 3.98
C GLY A 291 -0.14 -9.13 4.77
N ARG A 292 -0.14 -7.81 4.97
CA ARG A 292 0.91 -7.09 5.73
C ARG A 292 0.66 -7.15 7.23
N ILE A 293 1.73 -6.94 7.99
CA ILE A 293 1.71 -6.84 9.44
C ILE A 293 1.17 -5.46 9.85
N THR A 294 0.45 -5.42 10.97
CA THR A 294 0.08 -4.19 11.67
C THR A 294 0.52 -4.31 13.12
N THR A 295 1.25 -3.35 13.63
CA THR A 295 1.67 -3.32 15.03
C THR A 295 0.98 -2.20 15.79
N THR A 296 0.82 -2.39 17.09
CA THR A 296 0.31 -1.35 18.00
C THR A 296 0.69 -1.66 19.43
N THR A 297 0.59 -0.67 20.31
CA THR A 297 0.64 -0.88 21.76
C THR A 297 -0.78 -0.90 22.30
N TYR A 298 -1.14 -1.98 22.97
CA TYR A 298 -2.43 -2.10 23.64
C TYR A 298 -2.23 -2.58 25.08
N GLN A 299 -2.75 -1.83 26.06
CA GLN A 299 -2.58 -2.09 27.50
C GLN A 299 -1.10 -2.34 27.91
N GLY A 300 -0.20 -1.53 27.37
CA GLY A 300 1.24 -1.60 27.66
C GLY A 300 1.97 -2.79 27.03
N LYS A 301 1.34 -3.54 26.14
CA LYS A 301 1.94 -4.67 25.42
C LYS A 301 2.04 -4.38 23.92
N ASN A 302 3.13 -4.82 23.31
CA ASN A 302 3.29 -4.80 21.86
C ASN A 302 2.42 -5.89 21.23
N MET A 303 1.45 -5.50 20.43
CA MET A 303 0.54 -6.37 19.70
C MET A 303 0.88 -6.37 18.22
N ILE A 304 0.79 -7.54 17.60
CA ILE A 304 1.03 -7.77 16.18
C ILE A 304 -0.21 -8.44 15.61
N TYR A 305 -0.81 -7.84 14.60
CA TYR A 305 -2.00 -8.33 13.93
C TYR A 305 -1.69 -8.78 12.52
N LEU A 306 -2.27 -9.91 12.11
CA LEU A 306 -2.06 -10.54 10.81
C LEU A 306 -3.39 -11.00 10.22
N PRO A 307 -3.73 -10.55 8.98
CA PRO A 307 -4.88 -11.08 8.24
C PRO A 307 -4.47 -12.36 7.51
N GLY A 308 -4.89 -13.50 8.07
CA GLY A 308 -4.72 -14.80 7.43
C GLY A 308 -5.75 -15.08 6.34
N ALA A 309 -5.66 -16.24 5.70
CA ALA A 309 -6.54 -16.63 4.61
C ALA A 309 -8.03 -16.66 4.99
N THR A 310 -8.34 -16.96 6.25
CA THR A 310 -9.73 -17.03 6.75
C THR A 310 -9.92 -16.44 8.14
N LYS A 311 -8.85 -16.19 8.86
CA LYS A 311 -8.86 -15.79 10.26
C LYS A 311 -7.89 -14.65 10.49
N LEU A 312 -8.21 -13.78 11.44
CA LEU A 312 -7.31 -12.78 11.96
C LEU A 312 -6.53 -13.38 13.13
N TYR A 313 -5.23 -13.12 13.16
CA TYR A 313 -4.34 -13.58 14.21
C TYR A 313 -3.81 -12.39 15.01
N ARG A 314 -3.59 -12.60 16.32
CA ARG A 314 -2.87 -11.68 17.19
C ARG A 314 -1.69 -12.39 17.85
N TYR A 315 -0.55 -11.70 17.88
CA TYR A 315 0.64 -12.10 18.61
C TYR A 315 1.07 -10.99 19.55
N THR A 316 1.76 -11.35 20.60
CA THR A 316 2.51 -10.41 21.44
C THR A 316 4.00 -10.58 21.17
N TYR A 317 4.77 -9.51 21.39
CA TYR A 317 6.22 -9.55 21.35
C TYR A 317 6.79 -8.90 22.59
N GLN A 318 7.52 -9.66 23.39
CA GLN A 318 8.18 -9.22 24.62
C GLN A 318 9.46 -10.02 24.85
N HIS A 319 10.49 -9.38 25.38
CA HIS A 319 11.75 -10.03 25.76
C HIS A 319 12.33 -10.93 24.64
N HIS A 320 12.36 -10.43 23.43
CA HIS A 320 12.81 -11.15 22.23
C HIS A 320 12.06 -12.47 21.99
N SER A 321 10.77 -12.50 22.30
CA SER A 321 9.94 -13.69 22.07
C SER A 321 8.57 -13.30 21.53
N PHE A 322 8.12 -14.06 20.52
CA PHE A 322 6.75 -14.02 20.02
C PHE A 322 5.87 -15.03 20.77
N ALA A 323 4.65 -14.63 21.11
CA ALA A 323 3.65 -15.54 21.63
C ALA A 323 2.31 -15.34 20.91
N PRO A 324 1.68 -16.39 20.37
CA PRO A 324 0.32 -16.30 19.86
C PRO A 324 -0.65 -16.01 20.99
N ASP A 325 -1.56 -15.07 20.77
CA ASP A 325 -2.58 -14.74 21.77
C ASP A 325 -3.84 -15.55 21.57
N HIS A 326 -3.89 -16.72 22.17
CA HIS A 326 -5.01 -17.64 22.10
C HIS A 326 -6.25 -17.17 22.89
N THR A 327 -6.11 -16.16 23.75
CA THR A 327 -7.25 -15.59 24.49
C THR A 327 -8.06 -14.63 23.61
N TRP A 328 -7.42 -14.06 22.57
CA TRP A 328 -8.08 -13.17 21.62
C TRP A 328 -8.46 -13.88 20.31
N GLY A 329 -7.63 -14.74 19.78
CA GLY A 329 -7.83 -15.30 18.44
C GLY A 329 -7.39 -16.75 18.30
N PRO A 330 -7.43 -17.30 17.09
CA PRO A 330 -7.72 -16.64 15.80
C PRO A 330 -9.23 -16.39 15.56
N VAL A 331 -9.57 -15.23 14.98
CA VAL A 331 -10.94 -14.75 14.77
C VAL A 331 -11.37 -14.98 13.31
N PRO A 332 -12.43 -15.77 13.02
CA PRO A 332 -13.00 -15.85 11.68
C PRO A 332 -13.56 -14.49 11.24
N TYR A 333 -13.28 -14.04 10.02
CA TYR A 333 -13.71 -12.72 9.57
C TYR A 333 -14.32 -12.69 8.17
N LEU A 334 -14.12 -13.73 7.37
CA LEU A 334 -14.65 -13.82 6.02
C LEU A 334 -16.04 -14.45 5.98
N LYS A 335 -16.91 -13.90 5.15
CA LYS A 335 -18.11 -14.59 4.67
C LYS A 335 -17.75 -15.49 3.48
N SER A 336 -18.56 -16.51 3.22
CA SER A 336 -18.40 -17.35 2.03
C SER A 336 -18.41 -16.48 0.77
N GLY A 337 -17.50 -16.73 -0.16
CA GLY A 337 -17.33 -15.93 -1.39
C GLY A 337 -16.57 -14.62 -1.20
N GLN A 338 -15.89 -14.42 -0.06
CA GLN A 338 -14.95 -13.33 0.15
C GLN A 338 -13.50 -13.81 0.18
N THR A 339 -12.56 -12.92 -0.08
CA THR A 339 -11.11 -13.15 0.02
C THR A 339 -10.48 -12.27 1.10
N ALA A 340 -9.28 -12.66 1.53
CA ALA A 340 -8.57 -12.08 2.65
C ALA A 340 -8.24 -10.58 2.47
N ALA A 341 -8.16 -9.88 3.60
CA ALA A 341 -7.65 -8.52 3.68
C ALA A 341 -6.14 -8.47 3.38
N SER A 342 -5.67 -7.37 2.80
CA SER A 342 -4.24 -7.13 2.56
C SER A 342 -3.50 -6.58 3.77
N ALA A 343 -4.20 -5.92 4.68
CA ALA A 343 -3.72 -5.48 5.98
C ALA A 343 -4.90 -5.16 6.90
N MET A 344 -4.56 -4.86 8.15
CA MET A 344 -5.49 -4.34 9.16
C MET A 344 -5.06 -2.93 9.54
N ALA A 345 -5.98 -2.12 10.06
CA ALA A 345 -5.68 -0.86 10.71
C ALA A 345 -6.22 -0.83 12.14
N VAL A 346 -5.65 0.04 12.98
CA VAL A 346 -6.11 0.20 14.38
C VAL A 346 -6.85 1.53 14.52
N ILE A 347 -8.04 1.46 15.12
CA ILE A 347 -8.88 2.63 15.39
C ILE A 347 -9.69 2.44 16.69
N GLY A 348 -9.54 3.34 17.64
CA GLY A 348 -10.42 3.46 18.81
C GLY A 348 -10.62 2.17 19.62
N GLY A 349 -9.56 1.38 19.85
CA GLY A 349 -9.64 0.12 20.58
C GLY A 349 -10.10 -1.08 19.74
N TYR A 350 -10.20 -0.90 18.41
CA TYR A 350 -10.54 -1.94 17.45
C TYR A 350 -9.42 -2.14 16.44
N VAL A 351 -9.32 -3.36 15.93
CA VAL A 351 -8.61 -3.65 14.68
C VAL A 351 -9.64 -3.83 13.59
N VAL A 352 -9.36 -3.22 12.43
CA VAL A 352 -10.32 -3.17 11.32
C VAL A 352 -9.68 -3.74 10.07
N ALA A 353 -10.43 -4.58 9.38
CA ALA A 353 -10.08 -5.14 8.07
C ALA A 353 -11.21 -4.90 7.07
N MET A 354 -10.88 -4.83 5.80
CA MET A 354 -11.86 -4.96 4.72
C MET A 354 -11.54 -6.19 3.87
N THR A 355 -12.58 -6.85 3.38
CA THR A 355 -12.47 -8.05 2.54
C THR A 355 -12.71 -7.69 1.07
N ASN A 356 -12.44 -8.61 0.15
CA ASN A 356 -12.83 -8.49 -1.25
C ASN A 356 -13.88 -9.52 -1.64
N GLY A 357 -14.64 -9.27 -2.70
CA GLY A 357 -15.44 -10.29 -3.35
C GLY A 357 -14.55 -11.33 -4.03
N GLY A 358 -14.75 -12.60 -3.75
CA GLY A 358 -13.96 -13.73 -4.28
C GLY A 358 -14.63 -14.46 -5.43
N ALA A 359 -13.95 -15.47 -5.97
CA ALA A 359 -14.46 -16.37 -7.00
C ALA A 359 -14.74 -17.75 -6.41
N PRO A 360 -15.56 -18.60 -7.04
CA PRO A 360 -16.37 -18.36 -8.26
C PRO A 360 -17.67 -17.61 -8.00
N THR A 361 -18.11 -17.48 -6.75
CA THR A 361 -19.37 -16.84 -6.34
C THR A 361 -19.06 -15.67 -5.41
N PRO A 362 -18.78 -14.46 -5.92
CA PRO A 362 -18.42 -13.34 -5.10
C PRO A 362 -19.55 -12.93 -4.15
N THR A 363 -19.18 -12.55 -2.94
CA THR A 363 -20.05 -11.95 -1.93
C THR A 363 -19.60 -10.50 -1.74
N PRO A 364 -20.52 -9.53 -1.53
CA PRO A 364 -20.13 -8.13 -1.29
C PRO A 364 -19.09 -8.04 -0.19
N MET A 365 -18.11 -7.13 -0.35
CA MET A 365 -17.06 -6.92 0.63
C MET A 365 -17.63 -6.56 1.99
N SER A 366 -16.91 -6.90 3.04
CA SER A 366 -17.22 -6.53 4.43
C SER A 366 -16.15 -5.62 5.01
N VAL A 367 -16.58 -4.67 5.82
CA VAL A 367 -15.77 -4.04 6.87
C VAL A 367 -15.97 -4.85 8.14
N VAL A 368 -14.87 -5.30 8.73
CA VAL A 368 -14.90 -6.10 9.96
C VAL A 368 -14.08 -5.38 11.02
N ALA A 369 -14.70 -5.03 12.14
CA ALA A 369 -14.04 -4.44 13.29
C ALA A 369 -14.09 -5.43 14.47
N VAL A 370 -12.91 -5.76 15.01
CA VAL A 370 -12.77 -6.67 16.15
C VAL A 370 -12.20 -5.89 17.34
N SER A 371 -12.85 -5.97 18.50
CA SER A 371 -12.34 -5.31 19.70
C SER A 371 -10.99 -5.89 20.12
N GLN A 372 -10.03 -5.01 20.41
CA GLN A 372 -8.74 -5.43 20.97
C GLN A 372 -8.86 -6.05 22.37
N ALA A 373 -9.88 -5.64 23.14
CA ALA A 373 -10.12 -6.14 24.50
C ALA A 373 -10.81 -7.51 24.49
N ASP A 374 -11.67 -7.77 23.51
CA ASP A 374 -12.57 -8.94 23.51
C ASP A 374 -12.90 -9.34 22.07
N ALA A 375 -12.26 -10.38 21.59
CA ALA A 375 -12.40 -10.87 20.22
C ALA A 375 -13.81 -11.43 19.89
N THR A 376 -14.67 -11.64 20.88
CA THR A 376 -16.08 -12.01 20.66
C THR A 376 -16.92 -10.81 20.20
N LYS A 377 -16.45 -9.59 20.45
CA LYS A 377 -17.07 -8.34 20.00
C LYS A 377 -16.60 -8.01 18.59
N VAL A 378 -17.30 -8.58 17.63
CA VAL A 378 -17.07 -8.39 16.20
C VAL A 378 -18.23 -7.63 15.58
N ALA A 379 -17.94 -6.49 14.96
CA ALA A 379 -18.86 -5.79 14.08
C ALA A 379 -18.54 -6.13 12.62
N ASN A 380 -19.58 -6.36 11.82
CA ASN A 380 -19.45 -6.64 10.38
C ASN A 380 -20.49 -5.80 9.63
N HIS A 381 -20.06 -5.08 8.59
CA HIS A 381 -20.93 -4.27 7.76
C HIS A 381 -20.54 -4.44 6.27
N GLN A 382 -21.54 -4.52 5.40
CA GLN A 382 -21.37 -4.62 3.95
C GLN A 382 -21.89 -3.34 3.29
N PRO A 383 -21.06 -2.29 3.15
CA PRO A 383 -21.51 -0.97 2.70
C PRO A 383 -22.02 -0.96 1.27
N PHE A 384 -21.65 -1.93 0.45
CA PHE A 384 -22.00 -2.02 -0.96
C PHE A 384 -22.93 -3.20 -1.29
N ALA A 385 -23.65 -3.75 -0.31
CA ALA A 385 -24.52 -4.91 -0.51
C ALA A 385 -25.58 -4.70 -1.61
N SER A 386 -26.12 -3.48 -1.74
CA SER A 386 -27.09 -3.10 -2.76
C SER A 386 -26.53 -3.01 -4.18
N SER A 387 -25.20 -2.90 -4.34
CA SER A 387 -24.54 -2.79 -5.66
C SER A 387 -24.35 -4.14 -6.35
N GLY A 388 -24.75 -5.23 -5.68
CA GLY A 388 -24.46 -6.60 -6.12
C GLY A 388 -22.99 -6.98 -5.89
N ALA A 389 -22.75 -8.28 -5.84
CA ALA A 389 -21.40 -8.81 -5.68
C ALA A 389 -20.74 -8.99 -7.04
N LYS A 390 -19.52 -8.46 -7.19
CA LYS A 390 -18.65 -8.72 -8.34
C LYS A 390 -17.28 -9.13 -7.81
N GLN A 391 -16.60 -9.94 -8.60
CA GLN A 391 -15.24 -10.31 -8.26
C GLN A 391 -14.37 -9.07 -8.20
N SER A 392 -13.68 -8.91 -7.08
CA SER A 392 -12.74 -7.84 -6.84
C SER A 392 -11.48 -8.45 -6.23
N PHE A 393 -10.35 -8.19 -6.84
CA PHE A 393 -9.05 -8.61 -6.33
C PHE A 393 -8.13 -7.40 -6.37
N ILE A 394 -8.07 -6.71 -5.28
CA ILE A 394 -7.23 -5.52 -5.09
C ILE A 394 -6.57 -5.59 -3.72
N PRO A 395 -5.54 -4.80 -3.48
CA PRO A 395 -5.08 -4.57 -2.12
C PRO A 395 -6.24 -4.05 -1.28
N SER A 396 -6.76 -4.90 -0.40
CA SER A 396 -7.88 -4.56 0.49
C SER A 396 -7.33 -4.06 1.81
N MET A 397 -7.07 -2.75 1.88
CA MET A 397 -6.58 -2.07 3.06
C MET A 397 -7.48 -0.87 3.35
N VAL A 398 -7.90 -0.74 4.60
CA VAL A 398 -8.73 0.38 5.05
C VAL A 398 -7.87 1.61 5.32
N THR A 399 -8.44 2.79 5.11
CA THR A 399 -7.93 4.05 5.66
C THR A 399 -8.79 4.43 6.84
N VAL A 400 -8.21 4.90 7.94
CA VAL A 400 -8.95 5.21 9.16
C VAL A 400 -8.65 6.61 9.68
N ASP A 401 -9.67 7.26 10.23
CA ASP A 401 -9.60 8.52 10.93
C ASP A 401 -9.99 8.31 12.40
N PRO A 402 -9.03 8.11 13.29
CA PRO A 402 -9.31 7.87 14.71
C PRO A 402 -10.01 9.04 15.40
N GLN A 403 -9.73 10.28 14.98
CA GLN A 403 -10.28 11.48 15.59
C GLN A 403 -11.75 11.71 15.22
N ASN A 404 -12.18 11.26 14.03
CA ASN A 404 -13.56 11.36 13.56
C ASN A 404 -14.31 10.02 13.62
N HIS A 405 -13.70 8.96 14.15
CA HIS A 405 -14.27 7.61 14.24
C HIS A 405 -14.76 7.10 12.88
N ARG A 406 -13.97 7.35 11.82
CA ARG A 406 -14.33 7.06 10.43
C ARG A 406 -13.38 6.04 9.79
N ILE A 407 -13.93 5.17 8.99
CA ILE A 407 -13.22 4.18 8.17
C ILE A 407 -13.59 4.45 6.71
N TYR A 408 -12.60 4.45 5.81
CA TYR A 408 -12.81 4.57 4.37
C TYR A 408 -12.48 3.26 3.71
N VAL A 409 -13.39 2.80 2.84
CA VAL A 409 -13.33 1.49 2.19
C VAL A 409 -13.79 1.57 0.75
N MET A 410 -13.31 0.65 -0.07
CA MET A 410 -13.57 0.60 -1.50
C MET A 410 -13.90 -0.81 -1.97
N ASP A 411 -14.63 -0.90 -3.07
CA ASP A 411 -14.85 -2.13 -3.83
C ASP A 411 -14.72 -1.82 -5.32
N ALA A 412 -13.58 -2.19 -5.92
CA ALA A 412 -13.33 -1.93 -7.33
C ALA A 412 -14.27 -2.73 -8.23
N GLY A 413 -14.68 -3.93 -7.84
CA GLY A 413 -15.66 -4.73 -8.60
C GLY A 413 -17.03 -4.07 -8.66
N ALA A 414 -17.45 -3.45 -7.57
CA ALA A 414 -18.68 -2.65 -7.50
C ALA A 414 -18.49 -1.22 -8.02
N GLY A 415 -17.26 -0.73 -8.16
CA GLY A 415 -16.96 0.64 -8.54
C GLY A 415 -17.38 1.65 -7.49
N LYS A 416 -17.17 1.33 -6.20
CA LYS A 416 -17.66 2.12 -5.07
C LYS A 416 -16.56 2.44 -4.06
N LEU A 417 -16.68 3.62 -3.46
CA LEU A 417 -15.94 4.11 -2.31
C LEU A 417 -16.92 4.57 -1.23
N ALA A 418 -16.63 4.33 0.04
CA ALA A 418 -17.52 4.73 1.14
C ALA A 418 -16.75 5.22 2.38
N GLY A 419 -17.40 6.11 3.13
CA GLY A 419 -17.11 6.39 4.52
C GLY A 419 -18.05 5.59 5.44
N VAL A 420 -17.48 4.91 6.44
CA VAL A 420 -18.18 4.09 7.42
C VAL A 420 -17.85 4.59 8.82
N ASN A 421 -18.85 4.84 9.65
CA ASN A 421 -18.64 5.23 11.05
C ASN A 421 -18.36 3.98 11.90
N LEU A 422 -17.46 4.10 12.87
CA LEU A 422 -17.27 3.13 13.96
C LEU A 422 -17.53 3.82 15.28
N GLN A 423 -18.70 3.59 15.88
CA GLN A 423 -19.09 4.19 17.15
C GLN A 423 -19.60 3.13 18.10
N ASN A 424 -19.03 3.05 19.30
CA ASN A 424 -19.42 2.09 20.34
C ASN A 424 -19.45 0.63 19.83
N GLY A 425 -18.49 0.27 18.97
CA GLY A 425 -18.40 -1.07 18.37
C GLY A 425 -19.43 -1.35 17.28
N LYS A 426 -20.15 -0.35 16.79
CA LYS A 426 -21.11 -0.48 15.70
C LYS A 426 -20.60 0.20 14.44
N LEU A 427 -20.77 -0.47 13.31
CA LEU A 427 -20.45 0.04 11.98
C LEU A 427 -21.74 0.56 11.31
N SER A 428 -21.69 1.74 10.72
CA SER A 428 -22.80 2.31 9.96
C SER A 428 -22.29 3.11 8.77
N LEU A 429 -23.01 3.02 7.65
CA LEU A 429 -22.69 3.78 6.44
C LEU A 429 -22.86 5.27 6.69
N ALA A 430 -21.88 6.08 6.32
CA ALA A 430 -21.96 7.52 6.34
C ALA A 430 -22.28 8.12 4.96
N TRP A 431 -21.56 7.65 3.96
CA TRP A 431 -21.74 8.05 2.57
C TRP A 431 -21.14 7.00 1.61
N THR A 432 -21.60 7.01 0.35
CA THR A 432 -21.00 6.25 -0.76
C THR A 432 -20.83 7.14 -1.97
N GLN A 433 -19.82 6.84 -2.79
CA GLN A 433 -19.55 7.50 -4.07
C GLN A 433 -19.18 6.46 -5.14
N ASP A 434 -19.45 6.81 -6.39
CA ASP A 434 -18.95 6.06 -7.53
C ASP A 434 -17.47 6.39 -7.72
N GLN A 435 -16.63 5.39 -7.53
CA GLN A 435 -15.18 5.47 -7.72
C GLN A 435 -14.58 4.07 -7.74
N THR A 436 -13.88 3.74 -8.81
CA THR A 436 -13.15 2.48 -8.95
C THR A 436 -11.70 2.70 -8.57
N THR A 437 -11.36 2.42 -7.32
CA THR A 437 -10.03 2.61 -6.77
C THR A 437 -9.30 1.27 -6.71
N LEU A 438 -8.10 1.19 -7.28
CA LEU A 438 -7.19 0.02 -7.22
C LEU A 438 -5.94 0.28 -6.38
N SER A 439 -5.80 1.44 -5.80
CA SER A 439 -4.74 1.82 -4.87
C SER A 439 -5.28 1.92 -3.45
N PHE A 440 -4.39 2.04 -2.48
CA PHE A 440 -4.79 2.48 -1.14
C PHE A 440 -5.25 3.93 -1.21
N THR A 441 -6.19 4.31 -0.34
CA THR A 441 -6.56 5.72 -0.19
C THR A 441 -5.69 6.39 0.86
N THR A 442 -5.48 7.70 0.67
CA THR A 442 -4.70 8.57 1.56
C THR A 442 -5.64 9.57 2.20
N LEU A 443 -5.45 9.85 3.48
CA LEU A 443 -6.20 10.88 4.20
C LEU A 443 -5.22 11.97 4.67
N ILE A 444 -5.50 13.23 4.32
CA ILE A 444 -4.64 14.36 4.68
C ILE A 444 -5.41 15.46 5.41
N GLY A 445 -4.67 16.33 6.06
CA GLY A 445 -5.15 17.59 6.64
C GLY A 445 -5.64 17.46 8.09
N PRO A 446 -5.96 18.60 8.74
CA PRO A 446 -6.41 18.63 10.12
C PRO A 446 -7.83 18.07 10.29
N LYS A 447 -8.17 17.63 11.51
CA LYS A 447 -9.41 16.93 11.87
C LYS A 447 -10.69 17.48 11.19
N ASN A 448 -10.81 18.78 11.09
CA ASN A 448 -12.05 19.42 10.59
C ASN A 448 -12.03 19.67 9.06
N GLN A 449 -10.91 19.38 8.40
CA GLN A 449 -10.69 19.63 6.97
C GLN A 449 -10.04 18.45 6.28
N ARG A 450 -10.43 17.24 6.67
CA ARG A 450 -9.90 16.00 6.08
C ARG A 450 -10.23 15.90 4.60
N VAL A 451 -9.23 15.57 3.81
CA VAL A 451 -9.36 15.25 2.39
C VAL A 451 -8.93 13.83 2.14
N LEU A 452 -9.82 13.04 1.54
CA LEU A 452 -9.56 11.67 1.11
C LEU A 452 -9.11 11.68 -0.35
N ILE A 453 -7.96 11.08 -0.62
CA ILE A 453 -7.35 10.99 -1.94
C ILE A 453 -7.36 9.53 -2.39
N GLY A 454 -7.75 9.27 -3.61
CA GLY A 454 -7.73 7.93 -4.20
C GLY A 454 -7.72 7.99 -5.72
N THR A 455 -7.34 6.89 -6.35
CA THR A 455 -7.38 6.77 -7.81
C THR A 455 -8.78 6.41 -8.30
N ASN A 456 -9.03 6.60 -9.59
CA ASN A 456 -10.27 6.20 -10.23
C ASN A 456 -10.02 5.77 -11.67
N ILE A 457 -10.56 4.60 -12.03
CA ILE A 457 -10.65 4.12 -13.41
C ILE A 457 -12.12 3.95 -13.81
N PRO A 458 -12.46 4.07 -15.08
CA PRO A 458 -13.83 3.82 -15.51
C PRO A 458 -14.26 2.39 -15.17
N VAL A 459 -15.30 2.24 -14.35
CA VAL A 459 -15.77 0.93 -13.86
C VAL A 459 -16.13 -0.04 -14.99
N LYS A 460 -16.63 0.45 -16.12
CA LYS A 460 -16.91 -0.38 -17.31
C LYS A 460 -15.65 -0.99 -17.90
N VAL A 461 -14.52 -0.28 -17.85
CA VAL A 461 -13.22 -0.77 -18.31
C VAL A 461 -12.75 -1.88 -17.37
N PHE A 462 -12.83 -1.67 -16.07
CA PHE A 462 -12.47 -2.67 -15.07
C PHE A 462 -13.35 -3.93 -15.16
N GLN A 463 -14.67 -3.76 -15.17
CA GLN A 463 -15.62 -4.88 -15.24
C GLN A 463 -15.62 -5.62 -16.57
N GLY A 464 -15.28 -4.96 -17.66
CA GLY A 464 -15.11 -5.57 -18.98
C GLY A 464 -13.81 -6.33 -19.15
N LEU A 465 -12.98 -6.41 -18.09
CA LEU A 465 -11.66 -7.04 -18.10
C LEU A 465 -10.73 -6.51 -19.19
N LYS A 466 -11.05 -5.36 -19.74
CA LYS A 466 -10.14 -4.68 -20.66
C LYS A 466 -8.95 -4.16 -19.86
N ARG A 467 -7.77 -4.27 -20.47
CA ARG A 467 -6.58 -3.62 -19.89
C ARG A 467 -6.85 -2.12 -19.81
N TYR A 468 -6.91 -1.59 -18.61
CA TYR A 468 -6.86 -0.15 -18.42
C TYR A 468 -5.39 0.28 -18.44
N THR A 469 -5.13 1.41 -19.06
CA THR A 469 -3.78 1.95 -19.23
C THR A 469 -3.62 3.27 -18.47
N THR A 470 -4.75 3.89 -18.12
CA THR A 470 -4.78 5.19 -17.46
C THR A 470 -5.76 5.20 -16.30
N GLU A 471 -5.49 6.06 -15.33
CA GLU A 471 -6.35 6.39 -14.21
C GLU A 471 -6.18 7.85 -13.80
N GLN A 472 -7.14 8.40 -13.07
CA GLN A 472 -7.09 9.75 -12.52
C GLN A 472 -7.02 9.70 -11.00
N VAL A 473 -6.57 10.80 -10.39
CA VAL A 473 -6.60 11.01 -8.94
C VAL A 473 -7.79 11.88 -8.60
N ILE A 474 -8.53 11.52 -7.54
CA ILE A 474 -9.69 12.27 -7.04
C ILE A 474 -9.45 12.65 -5.58
N TRP A 475 -9.70 13.91 -5.27
CA TRP A 475 -9.72 14.48 -3.92
C TRP A 475 -11.16 14.65 -3.46
N ARG A 476 -11.50 14.13 -2.28
CA ARG A 476 -12.84 14.23 -1.73
C ARG A 476 -12.82 14.84 -0.32
N ASN A 477 -13.85 15.61 -0.02
CA ASN A 477 -14.15 15.94 1.37
C ASN A 477 -14.43 14.62 2.12
N ALA A 478 -13.60 14.29 3.08
CA ALA A 478 -13.66 13.00 3.76
C ALA A 478 -14.93 12.83 4.61
N GLN A 479 -15.52 13.93 5.09
CA GLN A 479 -16.74 13.89 5.90
C GLN A 479 -17.98 13.58 5.06
N THR A 480 -18.07 14.10 3.84
CA THR A 480 -19.28 14.06 3.00
C THR A 480 -19.14 13.17 1.76
N GLY A 481 -17.91 12.81 1.37
CA GLY A 481 -17.62 12.13 0.12
C GLY A 481 -17.68 13.04 -1.12
N LYS A 482 -18.06 14.32 -0.98
CA LYS A 482 -18.13 15.26 -2.10
C LYS A 482 -16.77 15.41 -2.77
N GLU A 483 -16.73 15.35 -4.10
CA GLU A 483 -15.53 15.63 -4.87
C GLU A 483 -15.12 17.10 -4.73
N LEU A 484 -13.84 17.32 -4.48
CA LEU A 484 -13.21 18.63 -4.37
C LEU A 484 -12.38 18.94 -5.62
N ALA A 485 -11.68 17.93 -6.15
CA ALA A 485 -10.87 18.03 -7.35
C ALA A 485 -10.73 16.67 -8.02
N SER A 486 -10.44 16.67 -9.31
CA SER A 486 -10.01 15.49 -10.06
C SER A 486 -8.93 15.89 -11.05
N SER A 487 -7.93 15.01 -11.22
CA SER A 487 -6.86 15.22 -12.20
C SER A 487 -7.29 14.78 -13.61
N SER A 488 -6.43 15.04 -14.59
CA SER A 488 -6.46 14.34 -15.85
C SER A 488 -6.18 12.84 -15.68
N GLN A 489 -6.19 12.15 -16.82
CA GLN A 489 -5.79 10.76 -16.91
C GLN A 489 -4.27 10.66 -17.03
N PHE A 490 -3.65 9.92 -16.10
CA PHE A 490 -2.24 9.55 -16.14
C PHE A 490 -2.08 8.09 -16.54
N PRO A 491 -0.88 7.64 -16.94
CA PRO A 491 -0.56 6.23 -16.97
C PRO A 491 -0.93 5.59 -15.62
N LYS A 492 -1.47 4.38 -15.63
CA LYS A 492 -1.98 3.73 -14.41
C LYS A 492 -0.92 3.68 -13.31
N MET A 493 -1.36 3.79 -12.07
CA MET A 493 -0.51 3.62 -10.90
C MET A 493 0.10 2.21 -10.84
N THR A 494 1.29 2.10 -10.30
CA THR A 494 1.84 0.82 -9.87
C THR A 494 0.95 0.23 -8.78
N GLN A 495 0.66 -1.06 -8.88
CA GLN A 495 -0.33 -1.71 -8.02
C GLN A 495 0.06 -1.70 -6.54
N GLY A 496 -0.91 -1.44 -5.67
CA GLY A 496 -0.80 -1.62 -4.23
C GLY A 496 -0.13 -0.50 -3.46
N ILE A 497 -0.09 0.69 -4.03
CA ILE A 497 0.45 1.89 -3.39
C ILE A 497 -0.63 2.96 -3.21
N LEU A 498 -0.28 4.07 -2.58
CA LEU A 498 -1.14 5.24 -2.41
C LEU A 498 -0.56 6.48 -3.09
N VAL A 499 -1.38 7.52 -3.24
CA VAL A 499 -0.88 8.86 -3.57
C VAL A 499 -0.22 9.40 -2.31
N THR A 500 1.11 9.54 -2.33
CA THR A 500 1.90 9.92 -1.16
C THR A 500 1.90 11.42 -0.99
N PRO A 501 1.45 11.97 0.15
CA PRO A 501 1.60 13.39 0.42
C PRO A 501 3.05 13.75 0.75
N GLY A 502 3.42 14.99 0.45
CA GLY A 502 4.69 15.58 0.79
C GLY A 502 4.53 16.98 1.36
N TYR A 503 5.62 17.68 1.54
CA TYR A 503 5.66 19.05 2.03
C TYR A 503 5.06 20.05 1.03
N ALA A 504 4.75 21.24 1.52
CA ALA A 504 4.22 22.35 0.72
C ALA A 504 2.89 22.03 -0.01
N GLY A 505 2.12 21.05 0.49
CA GLY A 505 0.87 20.61 -0.12
C GLY A 505 1.03 19.83 -1.43
N LEU A 506 2.24 19.37 -1.77
CA LEU A 506 2.47 18.49 -2.91
C LEU A 506 2.02 17.06 -2.60
N GLN A 507 1.59 16.34 -3.64
CA GLN A 507 1.33 14.91 -3.59
C GLN A 507 2.05 14.21 -4.74
N TYR A 508 2.42 12.94 -4.53
CA TYR A 508 3.21 12.17 -5.48
C TYR A 508 2.48 10.91 -5.91
N PHE A 509 2.44 10.70 -7.20
CA PHE A 509 1.79 9.57 -7.85
C PHE A 509 2.82 8.78 -8.66
N LEU A 510 2.93 7.47 -8.43
CA LEU A 510 3.88 6.60 -9.12
C LEU A 510 3.18 5.82 -10.22
N THR A 511 3.68 5.91 -11.45
CA THR A 511 3.09 5.26 -12.61
C THR A 511 3.76 3.94 -12.97
N SER A 512 3.01 3.03 -13.57
CA SER A 512 3.50 1.71 -13.98
C SER A 512 4.47 1.74 -15.16
N ASP A 513 4.54 2.85 -15.87
CA ASP A 513 5.52 3.10 -16.93
C ASP A 513 6.81 3.75 -16.42
N GLY A 514 6.93 3.95 -15.10
CA GLY A 514 8.19 4.33 -14.46
C GLY A 514 8.33 5.81 -14.11
N HIS A 515 7.27 6.60 -14.21
CA HIS A 515 7.35 8.02 -13.88
C HIS A 515 6.86 8.32 -12.46
N ILE A 516 7.36 9.42 -11.92
CA ILE A 516 6.84 10.08 -10.73
C ILE A 516 6.08 11.31 -11.20
N ILE A 517 4.85 11.49 -10.73
CA ILE A 517 4.07 12.68 -11.02
C ILE A 517 3.87 13.45 -9.72
N ALA A 518 4.33 14.70 -9.68
CA ALA A 518 3.91 15.65 -8.66
C ALA A 518 2.54 16.20 -9.01
N LEU A 519 1.68 16.34 -8.01
CA LEU A 519 0.34 16.89 -8.10
C LEU A 519 0.19 18.05 -7.12
N GLN A 520 -0.45 19.11 -7.56
CA GLN A 520 -0.79 20.28 -6.75
C GLN A 520 -2.23 20.70 -7.07
N VAL A 521 -3.05 20.86 -6.04
CA VAL A 521 -4.42 21.33 -6.17
C VAL A 521 -4.51 22.78 -5.67
N THR A 522 -5.11 23.67 -6.46
CA THR A 522 -5.33 25.06 -6.05
C THR A 522 -6.78 25.48 -6.33
N PRO A 523 -7.33 26.47 -5.64
CA PRO A 523 -8.62 27.05 -6.00
C PRO A 523 -8.59 27.58 -7.45
N LYS A 524 -9.68 27.39 -8.20
CA LYS A 524 -9.86 28.11 -9.47
C LYS A 524 -10.01 29.60 -9.16
N GLN A 525 -9.27 30.41 -9.87
CA GLN A 525 -9.37 31.86 -9.80
C GLN A 525 -10.67 32.35 -10.47
#